data_ef70e259d1d2479bb41d330c96691f0d
#
_entry.id   ef70e259d1d2479bb41d330c96691f0d
#
_cell.length_a   1.000
_cell.length_b   1.000
_cell.length_c   1.000
_cell.angle_alpha   90.00
_cell.angle_beta   90.00
_cell.angle_gamma   90.00
#
_symmetry.space_group_name_H-M   'P 1'
#
loop_
_entity.id
_entity.type
_entity.pdbx_description
1 polymer ?
#
loop_
_entity_poly.entity_id
_entity_poly.type
_entity_poly.pdbx_seq_one_letter_code
_entity_poly.pdbx_strand_id
1 'polypeptide(L)'
;MRIEYLADRPEALPPLARWKHKEWGHFRPGDTVEKRQARLADTSNRDRIPLTVVALEGEEVLGSASLIEHDMETRMELTPWLAGVYVGEAFRRRGIGAELVRRIMSEAGKLKVPLLYLYTVHSERFYAALGWTFLERTSYLEQDVVIMTDKP
;
A
#
# COMPACT_ATOMS: atom_id res chain seq x y z
N MET A 1 -5.18 -10.64 15.50
CA MET A 1 -4.45 -10.14 14.33
C MET A 1 -3.25 -9.34 14.77
N ARG A 2 -2.13 -9.50 14.07
CA ARG A 2 -0.91 -8.70 14.29
C ARG A 2 -0.56 -7.99 13.00
N ILE A 3 0.09 -6.83 13.10
CA ILE A 3 0.69 -6.14 11.96
C ILE A 3 2.19 -6.05 12.24
N GLU A 4 2.99 -6.61 11.34
CA GLU A 4 4.43 -6.67 11.48
C GLU A 4 5.11 -6.14 10.22
N TYR A 5 6.39 -5.79 10.32
CA TYR A 5 7.17 -5.41 9.13
C TYR A 5 7.37 -6.63 8.24
N LEU A 6 7.25 -6.43 6.94
CA LEU A 6 7.58 -7.46 5.96
C LEU A 6 9.01 -7.96 6.16
N ALA A 7 9.92 -7.07 6.55
CA ALA A 7 11.31 -7.42 6.83
C ALA A 7 11.45 -8.54 7.87
N ASP A 8 10.48 -8.65 8.79
CA ASP A 8 10.45 -9.69 9.82
C ASP A 8 9.73 -10.96 9.39
N ARG A 9 9.09 -10.92 8.20
CA ARG A 9 8.26 -12.02 7.70
C ARG A 9 8.52 -12.26 6.20
N PRO A 10 9.76 -12.65 5.83
CA PRO A 10 10.09 -12.84 4.41
C PRO A 10 9.25 -13.92 3.73
N GLU A 11 8.71 -14.86 4.49
CA GLU A 11 7.81 -15.90 3.98
C GLU A 11 6.49 -15.36 3.44
N ALA A 12 6.14 -14.11 3.77
CA ALA A 12 4.95 -13.45 3.24
C ALA A 12 5.13 -12.96 1.80
N LEU A 13 6.38 -12.85 1.31
CA LEU A 13 6.66 -12.30 -0.02
C LEU A 13 5.96 -13.07 -1.16
N PRO A 14 6.09 -14.42 -1.26
CA PRO A 14 5.48 -15.12 -2.37
C PRO A 14 3.95 -15.00 -2.44
N PRO A 15 3.19 -15.23 -1.34
CA PRO A 15 1.74 -15.11 -1.41
C PRO A 15 1.29 -13.68 -1.70
N LEU A 16 1.95 -12.66 -1.15
CA LEU A 16 1.60 -11.27 -1.42
C LEU A 16 1.84 -10.91 -2.88
N ALA A 17 2.97 -11.34 -3.45
CA ALA A 17 3.28 -11.07 -4.86
C ALA A 17 2.23 -11.69 -5.78
N ARG A 18 1.81 -12.94 -5.50
CA ARG A 18 0.75 -13.60 -6.27
C ARG A 18 -0.57 -12.86 -6.19
N TRP A 19 -1.00 -12.47 -4.99
CA TRP A 19 -2.26 -11.74 -4.79
C TRP A 19 -2.27 -10.39 -5.50
N LYS A 20 -1.19 -9.63 -5.36
CA LYS A 20 -1.08 -8.31 -5.98
C LYS A 20 -0.98 -8.40 -7.50
N HIS A 21 -0.30 -9.42 -8.03
CA HIS A 21 -0.26 -9.63 -9.47
C HIS A 21 -1.64 -9.97 -10.02
N LYS A 22 -2.40 -10.81 -9.34
CA LYS A 22 -3.77 -11.14 -9.73
C LYS A 22 -4.67 -9.91 -9.73
N GLU A 23 -4.53 -9.03 -8.75
CA GLU A 23 -5.37 -7.84 -8.60
C GLU A 23 -4.99 -6.73 -9.58
N TRP A 24 -3.69 -6.46 -9.74
CA TRP A 24 -3.22 -5.28 -10.46
C TRP A 24 -2.30 -5.54 -11.65
N GLY A 25 -1.90 -6.77 -11.87
CA GLY A 25 -0.91 -7.08 -12.92
C GLY A 25 -1.36 -6.69 -14.32
N HIS A 26 -2.65 -6.75 -14.59
CA HIS A 26 -3.20 -6.43 -15.92
C HIS A 26 -3.11 -4.94 -16.27
N PHE A 27 -2.87 -4.05 -15.30
CA PHE A 27 -2.70 -2.62 -15.56
C PHE A 27 -1.27 -2.27 -16.02
N ARG A 28 -0.33 -3.20 -15.89
CA ARG A 28 1.07 -2.97 -16.24
C ARG A 28 1.56 -4.06 -17.18
N PRO A 29 1.54 -3.79 -18.51
CA PRO A 29 2.05 -4.76 -19.48
C PRO A 29 3.46 -5.22 -19.12
N GLY A 30 3.72 -6.51 -19.21
CA GLY A 30 5.02 -7.09 -18.89
C GLY A 30 5.23 -7.38 -17.40
N ASP A 31 4.26 -7.09 -16.53
CA ASP A 31 4.36 -7.45 -15.11
C ASP A 31 4.29 -8.97 -14.95
N THR A 32 5.05 -9.48 -13.99
CA THR A 32 5.05 -10.91 -13.63
C THR A 32 5.07 -11.04 -12.11
N VAL A 33 4.70 -12.22 -11.61
CA VAL A 33 4.77 -12.51 -10.17
C VAL A 33 6.21 -12.32 -9.68
N GLU A 34 7.19 -12.81 -10.47
CA GLU A 34 8.61 -12.74 -10.11
C GLU A 34 9.10 -11.30 -10.02
N LYS A 35 8.74 -10.45 -10.98
CA LYS A 35 9.10 -9.03 -10.96
C LYS A 35 8.45 -8.32 -9.79
N ARG A 36 7.19 -8.65 -9.52
CA ARG A 36 6.45 -8.05 -8.39
C ARG A 36 7.06 -8.46 -7.06
N GLN A 37 7.44 -9.73 -6.94
CA GLN A 37 8.10 -10.22 -5.72
C GLN A 37 9.43 -9.51 -5.49
N ALA A 38 10.23 -9.32 -6.55
CA ALA A 38 11.50 -8.62 -6.46
C ALA A 38 11.31 -7.16 -5.99
N ARG A 39 10.33 -6.45 -6.56
CA ARG A 39 10.02 -5.08 -6.13
C ARG A 39 9.57 -5.03 -4.67
N LEU A 40 8.74 -5.99 -4.28
CA LEU A 40 8.23 -6.06 -2.92
C LEU A 40 9.36 -6.38 -1.93
N ALA A 41 10.32 -7.22 -2.32
CA ALA A 41 11.49 -7.52 -1.50
C ALA A 41 12.32 -6.26 -1.18
N ASP A 42 12.37 -5.31 -2.13
CA ASP A 42 13.09 -4.05 -1.93
C ASP A 42 12.45 -3.16 -0.86
N THR A 43 11.22 -3.47 -0.45
CA THR A 43 10.51 -2.75 0.61
C THR A 43 10.67 -3.40 1.99
N SER A 44 11.58 -4.34 2.13
CA SER A 44 11.82 -5.07 3.38
C SER A 44 12.70 -4.24 4.33
N ASN A 45 12.20 -3.08 4.72
CA ASN A 45 12.85 -2.17 5.65
C ASN A 45 11.94 -1.90 6.85
N ARG A 46 12.50 -1.41 7.96
CA ARG A 46 11.75 -1.08 9.17
C ARG A 46 11.78 0.42 9.49
N ASP A 47 12.88 1.08 9.22
CA ASP A 47 13.18 2.43 9.71
C ASP A 47 13.42 3.42 8.59
N ARG A 48 13.08 3.08 7.38
CA ARG A 48 13.25 3.92 6.21
C ARG A 48 12.27 3.55 5.11
N ILE A 49 12.02 4.48 4.21
CA ILE A 49 11.25 4.28 2.98
C ILE A 49 12.16 3.65 1.92
N PRO A 50 11.72 2.64 1.18
CA PRO A 50 10.37 2.04 1.23
C PRO A 50 10.23 0.96 2.31
N LEU A 51 9.05 0.86 2.89
CA LEU A 51 8.74 -0.21 3.83
C LEU A 51 7.34 -0.77 3.57
N THR A 52 7.14 -2.02 3.96
CA THR A 52 5.85 -2.71 3.87
C THR A 52 5.54 -3.35 5.20
N VAL A 53 4.27 -3.26 5.60
CA VAL A 53 3.75 -3.96 6.76
C VAL A 53 2.76 -5.02 6.30
N VAL A 54 2.67 -6.10 7.06
CA VAL A 54 1.79 -7.25 6.76
C VAL A 54 0.88 -7.52 7.94
N ALA A 55 -0.38 -7.81 7.64
CA ALA A 55 -1.34 -8.25 8.64
C ALA A 55 -1.34 -9.77 8.68
N LEU A 56 -1.26 -10.33 9.88
CA LEU A 56 -1.12 -11.76 10.11
C LEU A 56 -2.10 -12.23 11.17
N GLU A 57 -2.59 -13.43 11.00
CA GLU A 57 -3.32 -14.17 12.03
C GLU A 57 -2.67 -15.55 12.14
N GLY A 58 -1.98 -15.78 13.28
CA GLY A 58 -1.05 -16.90 13.34
C GLY A 58 0.05 -16.70 12.29
N GLU A 59 0.21 -17.67 11.40
CA GLU A 59 1.16 -17.57 10.29
C GLU A 59 0.47 -17.22 8.96
N GLU A 60 -0.86 -17.03 8.99
CA GLU A 60 -1.62 -16.71 7.81
C GLU A 60 -1.49 -15.22 7.45
N VAL A 61 -1.14 -14.93 6.21
CA VAL A 61 -1.04 -13.56 5.68
C VAL A 61 -2.44 -13.11 5.28
N LEU A 62 -2.90 -12.01 5.86
CA LEU A 62 -4.24 -11.46 5.59
C LEU A 62 -4.21 -10.30 4.59
N GLY A 63 -3.13 -9.54 4.58
CA GLY A 63 -3.00 -8.38 3.71
C GLY A 63 -1.72 -7.61 3.96
N SER A 64 -1.55 -6.50 3.26
CA SER A 64 -0.36 -5.66 3.40
C SER A 64 -0.65 -4.23 2.95
N ALA A 65 0.26 -3.32 3.33
CA ALA A 65 0.30 -1.96 2.85
C ALA A 65 1.74 -1.47 2.84
N SER A 66 2.05 -0.50 1.99
CA SER A 66 3.41 -0.02 1.80
C SER A 66 3.50 1.50 1.92
N LEU A 67 4.66 1.96 2.36
CA LEU A 67 5.07 3.36 2.33
C LEU A 67 6.23 3.45 1.36
N ILE A 68 6.04 4.14 0.24
CA ILE A 68 7.01 4.21 -0.85
C ILE A 68 7.24 5.67 -1.28
N GLU A 69 8.34 5.91 -1.98
CA GLU A 69 8.68 7.27 -2.39
C GLU A 69 7.80 7.79 -3.51
N HIS A 70 7.56 6.99 -4.55
CA HIS A 70 6.78 7.40 -5.71
C HIS A 70 5.84 6.28 -6.15
N ASP A 71 4.59 6.63 -6.43
CA ASP A 71 3.57 5.68 -6.88
C ASP A 71 2.88 6.09 -8.19
N MET A 72 3.04 7.33 -8.62
CA MET A 72 2.50 7.83 -9.89
C MET A 72 3.59 8.48 -10.72
N GLU A 73 3.89 7.90 -11.87
CA GLU A 73 4.90 8.44 -12.79
C GLU A 73 4.53 9.82 -13.33
N THR A 74 3.24 10.14 -13.34
CA THR A 74 2.73 11.44 -13.80
C THR A 74 2.64 12.48 -12.68
N ARG A 75 3.05 12.14 -11.46
CA ARG A 75 3.03 13.02 -10.29
C ARG A 75 4.29 12.80 -9.45
N MET A 76 5.45 12.88 -10.06
CA MET A 76 6.73 12.65 -9.38
C MET A 76 7.06 13.71 -8.34
N GLU A 77 6.42 14.87 -8.40
CA GLU A 77 6.55 15.93 -7.40
C GLU A 77 5.88 15.61 -6.08
N LEU A 78 4.96 14.64 -6.08
CA LEU A 78 4.29 14.20 -4.86
C LEU A 78 5.04 13.01 -4.27
N THR A 79 5.40 13.11 -2.99
CA THR A 79 6.16 12.06 -2.29
C THR A 79 6.09 12.29 -0.78
N PRO A 80 6.09 11.24 0.09
CA PRO A 80 5.97 9.84 -0.25
C PRO A 80 4.50 9.38 -0.33
N TRP A 81 4.27 8.09 -0.59
CA TRP A 81 2.94 7.53 -0.83
C TRP A 81 2.61 6.35 0.06
N LEU A 82 1.37 6.32 0.52
CA LEU A 82 0.72 5.07 0.94
C LEU A 82 0.32 4.33 -0.33
N ALA A 83 0.76 3.11 -0.49
CA ALA A 83 0.53 2.33 -1.71
C ALA A 83 0.27 0.86 -1.41
N GLY A 84 -0.30 0.17 -2.39
CA GLY A 84 -0.43 -1.28 -2.34
C GLY A 84 -1.25 -1.81 -1.18
N VAL A 85 -2.26 -1.07 -0.72
CA VAL A 85 -3.16 -1.56 0.33
C VAL A 85 -3.97 -2.73 -0.24
N TYR A 86 -3.75 -3.90 0.32
CA TYR A 86 -4.42 -5.12 -0.14
C TYR A 86 -4.83 -5.98 1.04
N VAL A 87 -6.05 -6.49 0.98
CA VAL A 87 -6.57 -7.50 1.92
C VAL A 87 -7.05 -8.67 1.09
N GLY A 88 -6.62 -9.89 1.46
CA GLY A 88 -7.05 -11.10 0.78
C GLY A 88 -8.57 -11.19 0.76
N GLU A 89 -9.12 -11.66 -0.36
CA GLU A 89 -10.57 -11.64 -0.60
C GLU A 89 -11.36 -12.29 0.55
N ALA A 90 -10.87 -13.41 1.08
CA ALA A 90 -11.52 -14.14 2.16
C ALA A 90 -11.53 -13.38 3.50
N PHE A 91 -10.72 -12.33 3.62
CA PHE A 91 -10.52 -11.62 4.90
C PHE A 91 -11.08 -10.20 4.89
N ARG A 92 -11.75 -9.80 3.82
CA ARG A 92 -12.33 -8.46 3.68
C ARG A 92 -13.49 -8.23 4.63
N ARG A 93 -13.83 -6.95 4.86
CA ARG A 93 -14.92 -6.51 5.76
C ARG A 93 -14.68 -6.83 7.23
N ARG A 94 -13.42 -6.93 7.64
CA ARG A 94 -13.01 -7.19 9.02
C ARG A 94 -12.20 -6.04 9.62
N GLY A 95 -12.11 -4.91 8.91
CA GLY A 95 -11.35 -3.75 9.37
C GLY A 95 -9.83 -3.84 9.17
N ILE A 96 -9.35 -4.87 8.50
CA ILE A 96 -7.91 -5.11 8.32
C ILE A 96 -7.27 -4.01 7.48
N GLY A 97 -7.94 -3.59 6.40
CA GLY A 97 -7.45 -2.51 5.54
C GLY A 97 -7.25 -1.21 6.33
N ALA A 98 -8.21 -0.85 7.17
CA ALA A 98 -8.12 0.34 8.01
C ALA A 98 -6.94 0.26 8.98
N GLU A 99 -6.72 -0.89 9.59
CA GLU A 99 -5.58 -1.09 10.50
C GLU A 99 -4.24 -0.97 9.77
N LEU A 100 -4.15 -1.53 8.56
CA LEU A 100 -2.94 -1.43 7.74
C LEU A 100 -2.66 0.04 7.38
N VAL A 101 -3.68 0.78 6.96
CA VAL A 101 -3.54 2.20 6.61
C VAL A 101 -3.09 3.01 7.82
N ARG A 102 -3.72 2.80 8.98
CA ARG A 102 -3.33 3.50 10.22
C ARG A 102 -1.89 3.18 10.61
N ARG A 103 -1.46 1.93 10.42
CA ARG A 103 -0.07 1.54 10.72
C ARG A 103 0.91 2.27 9.81
N ILE A 104 0.63 2.39 8.51
CA ILE A 104 1.49 3.14 7.60
C ILE A 104 1.52 4.62 7.97
N MET A 105 0.37 5.21 8.33
CA MET A 105 0.32 6.59 8.78
C MET A 105 1.20 6.80 10.03
N SER A 106 1.15 5.85 10.96
CA SER A 106 2.01 5.87 12.16
C SER A 106 3.50 5.76 11.80
N GLU A 107 3.85 4.86 10.88
CA GLU A 107 5.24 4.70 10.43
C GLU A 107 5.75 5.98 9.75
N ALA A 108 4.93 6.59 8.90
CA ALA A 108 5.26 7.86 8.25
C ALA A 108 5.48 8.97 9.29
N GLY A 109 4.65 9.02 10.32
CA GLY A 109 4.81 9.97 11.42
C GLY A 109 6.11 9.79 12.17
N LYS A 110 6.53 8.54 12.43
CA LYS A 110 7.83 8.24 13.06
C LYS A 110 8.99 8.71 12.22
N LEU A 111 8.87 8.67 10.90
CA LEU A 111 9.89 9.13 9.97
C LEU A 111 9.79 10.65 9.69
N LYS A 112 8.90 11.35 10.38
CA LYS A 112 8.69 12.80 10.27
C LYS A 112 8.30 13.25 8.87
N VAL A 113 7.53 12.44 8.17
CA VAL A 113 6.98 12.77 6.86
C VAL A 113 5.93 13.88 7.04
N PRO A 114 6.09 15.05 6.35
CA PRO A 114 5.15 16.16 6.56
C PRO A 114 3.81 15.97 5.85
N LEU A 115 3.81 15.37 4.67
CA LEU A 115 2.61 15.07 3.89
C LEU A 115 2.75 13.69 3.27
N LEU A 116 1.64 12.95 3.27
CA LEU A 116 1.56 11.62 2.67
C LEU A 116 0.47 11.64 1.61
N TYR A 117 0.67 10.89 0.53
CA TYR A 117 -0.24 10.84 -0.61
C TYR A 117 -0.71 9.41 -0.85
N LEU A 118 -1.88 9.28 -1.46
CA LEU A 118 -2.37 8.03 -2.03
C LEU A 118 -3.17 8.34 -3.29
N TYR A 119 -3.36 7.34 -4.16
CA TYR A 119 -4.41 7.43 -5.16
C TYR A 119 -5.31 6.19 -5.06
N THR A 120 -6.57 6.37 -5.43
CA THR A 120 -7.55 5.29 -5.39
C THR A 120 -8.53 5.42 -6.55
N VAL A 121 -8.99 4.28 -7.06
CA VAL A 121 -10.01 4.23 -8.11
C VAL A 121 -11.41 4.27 -7.49
N HIS A 122 -11.64 3.49 -6.43
CA HIS A 122 -12.99 3.26 -5.91
C HIS A 122 -13.17 3.49 -4.40
N SER A 123 -12.10 3.83 -3.67
CA SER A 123 -12.13 3.81 -2.20
C SER A 123 -12.02 5.19 -1.55
N GLU A 124 -12.45 6.24 -2.26
CA GLU A 124 -12.37 7.61 -1.74
C GLU A 124 -13.05 7.74 -0.36
N ARG A 125 -14.24 7.18 -0.22
CA ARG A 125 -14.99 7.25 1.05
C ARG A 125 -14.28 6.53 2.18
N PHE A 126 -13.67 5.39 1.87
CA PHE A 126 -12.92 4.61 2.85
C PHE A 126 -11.77 5.44 3.42
N TYR A 127 -10.99 6.06 2.56
CA TYR A 127 -9.86 6.89 3.01
C TYR A 127 -10.31 8.18 3.67
N ALA A 128 -11.38 8.81 3.18
CA ALA A 128 -11.93 10.01 3.81
C ALA A 128 -12.34 9.73 5.25
N ALA A 129 -12.94 8.57 5.53
CA ALA A 129 -13.31 8.16 6.87
C ALA A 129 -12.10 7.98 7.79
N LEU A 130 -10.91 7.76 7.23
CA LEU A 130 -9.65 7.64 7.98
C LEU A 130 -8.90 8.97 8.12
N GLY A 131 -9.51 10.08 7.65
CA GLY A 131 -8.93 11.42 7.81
C GLY A 131 -8.25 11.98 6.57
N TRP A 132 -8.23 11.24 5.47
CA TRP A 132 -7.61 11.71 4.23
C TRP A 132 -8.50 12.72 3.53
N THR A 133 -7.88 13.72 2.89
CA THR A 133 -8.59 14.78 2.16
C THR A 133 -8.34 14.67 0.66
N PHE A 134 -9.36 15.04 -0.11
CA PHE A 134 -9.29 15.09 -1.58
C PHE A 134 -8.25 16.12 -2.01
N LEU A 135 -7.40 15.75 -2.96
CA LEU A 135 -6.43 16.66 -3.57
C LEU A 135 -6.75 16.92 -5.04
N GLU A 136 -6.91 15.86 -5.83
CA GLU A 136 -7.07 15.99 -7.27
C GLU A 136 -7.76 14.76 -7.84
N ARG A 137 -8.56 14.96 -8.89
CA ARG A 137 -9.09 13.88 -9.73
C ARG A 137 -8.35 13.92 -11.07
N THR A 138 -7.81 12.79 -11.50
CA THR A 138 -7.06 12.71 -12.75
C THR A 138 -7.18 11.31 -13.34
N SER A 139 -6.57 11.10 -14.50
CA SER A 139 -6.50 9.79 -15.14
C SER A 139 -5.10 9.21 -14.98
N TYR A 140 -5.00 7.92 -14.67
CA TYR A 140 -3.73 7.22 -14.55
C TYR A 140 -3.91 5.74 -14.90
N LEU A 141 -3.01 5.21 -15.73
CA LEU A 141 -3.09 3.81 -16.21
C LEU A 141 -4.48 3.48 -16.76
N GLU A 142 -5.03 4.40 -17.56
CA GLU A 142 -6.35 4.28 -18.21
C GLU A 142 -7.53 4.19 -17.25
N GLN A 143 -7.37 4.68 -16.01
CA GLN A 143 -8.43 4.73 -15.02
C GLN A 143 -8.57 6.13 -14.43
N ASP A 144 -9.79 6.49 -14.06
CA ASP A 144 -10.02 7.70 -13.29
C ASP A 144 -9.63 7.43 -11.84
N VAL A 145 -8.75 8.27 -11.31
CA VAL A 145 -8.26 8.14 -9.94
C VAL A 145 -8.46 9.42 -9.16
N VAL A 146 -8.57 9.28 -7.85
CA VAL A 146 -8.59 10.38 -6.91
C VAL A 146 -7.29 10.32 -6.12
N ILE A 147 -6.56 11.44 -6.12
CA ILE A 147 -5.37 11.60 -5.27
C ILE A 147 -5.83 12.23 -3.97
N MET A 148 -5.40 11.67 -2.87
CA MET A 148 -5.72 12.15 -1.52
C MET A 148 -4.45 12.38 -0.73
N THR A 149 -4.55 13.20 0.30
CA THR A 149 -3.40 13.57 1.13
C THR A 149 -3.78 13.63 2.60
N ASP A 150 -2.79 13.40 3.46
CA ASP A 150 -2.94 13.54 4.90
C ASP A 150 -1.60 13.92 5.53
N LYS A 151 -1.69 14.52 6.72
CA LYS A 151 -0.53 14.80 7.57
C LYS A 151 -0.43 13.66 8.57
N PRO A 152 0.54 12.78 8.43
CA PRO A 152 0.65 11.62 9.30
C PRO A 152 1.08 11.96 10.73
#